data_87bad8ef8b95d93f2265a92405699964
#
_entry.id   87bad8ef8b95d93f2265a92405699964
#
_cell.length_a   1.000
_cell.length_b   1.000
_cell.length_c   1.000
_cell.angle_alpha   90.00
_cell.angle_beta   90.00
_cell.angle_gamma   90.00
#
_symmetry.space_group_name_H-M   'P 1'
#
loop_
_entity.id
_entity.type
_entity.pdbx_description
1 polymer ?
#
loop_
_entity_poly.entity_id
_entity_poly.type
_entity_poly.pdbx_seq_one_letter_code
_entity_poly.pdbx_strand_id
1 'polypeptide(L)'
;MAYTAKDYNNLIGMEGFSETLLKNHFTLYQGYVTNTNKVLDTLSEMAKGGKIGTPEYAELKRRLGWEFNGMRLHELYFENLGGKGALNKSGKLGKKLAEEFGSYENWEADFRGVGAMRGIGWAILYQDPASGKLTNQWINEHDVGHPAGCNPLLILDVFEHAFMIDYGLKRADYIAAFFKNIKWEAVEGRIK
;
A
#
# COMPACT_ATOMS: atom_id res chain seq x y z
N MET A 1 -0.60 -10.91 -20.90
CA MET A 1 -1.93 -10.82 -20.28
C MET A 1 -2.04 -9.46 -19.61
N ALA A 2 -3.16 -8.75 -19.79
CA ALA A 2 -3.43 -7.47 -19.11
C ALA A 2 -3.82 -7.71 -17.63
N TYR A 3 -3.52 -6.75 -16.77
CA TYR A 3 -4.02 -6.72 -15.39
C TYR A 3 -5.51 -6.38 -15.39
N THR A 4 -6.24 -6.98 -14.46
CA THR A 4 -7.68 -6.72 -14.26
C THR A 4 -7.89 -6.15 -12.87
N ALA A 5 -8.67 -5.08 -12.77
CA ALA A 5 -9.00 -4.51 -11.48
C ALA A 5 -9.81 -5.50 -10.64
N LYS A 6 -9.45 -5.61 -9.35
CA LYS A 6 -10.20 -6.39 -8.37
C LYS A 6 -11.38 -5.58 -7.85
N ASP A 7 -12.43 -6.27 -7.42
CA ASP A 7 -13.60 -5.67 -6.76
C ASP A 7 -13.37 -5.63 -5.24
N TYR A 8 -13.52 -4.44 -4.65
CA TYR A 8 -13.41 -4.18 -3.22
C TYR A 8 -14.69 -3.62 -2.60
N ASN A 9 -15.86 -3.76 -3.27
CA ASN A 9 -17.13 -3.29 -2.76
C ASN A 9 -17.54 -3.92 -1.42
N ASN A 10 -16.95 -5.04 -1.06
CA ASN A 10 -17.10 -5.66 0.26
C ASN A 10 -16.59 -4.80 1.42
N LEU A 11 -15.81 -3.75 1.16
CA LEU A 11 -15.35 -2.79 2.17
C LEU A 11 -16.35 -1.65 2.43
N ILE A 12 -17.39 -1.50 1.61
CA ILE A 12 -18.43 -0.49 1.80
C ILE A 12 -19.19 -0.80 3.10
N GLY A 13 -19.32 0.23 3.94
CA GLY A 13 -19.92 0.10 5.27
C GLY A 13 -18.92 -0.17 6.39
N MET A 14 -17.62 -0.19 6.09
CA MET A 14 -16.56 -0.30 7.08
C MET A 14 -16.57 0.93 8.01
N GLU A 15 -16.46 0.70 9.33
CA GLU A 15 -16.50 1.78 10.33
C GLU A 15 -15.37 2.80 10.10
N GLY A 16 -15.72 4.09 10.10
CA GLY A 16 -14.75 5.18 9.93
C GLY A 16 -14.35 5.46 8.48
N PHE A 17 -15.02 4.85 7.49
CA PHE A 17 -14.80 5.13 6.08
C PHE A 17 -16.14 5.33 5.37
N SER A 18 -16.38 6.53 4.85
CA SER A 18 -17.60 6.78 4.09
C SER A 18 -17.62 6.01 2.78
N GLU A 19 -18.82 5.68 2.31
CA GLU A 19 -19.01 5.07 0.99
C GLU A 19 -18.41 5.94 -0.14
N THR A 20 -18.54 7.26 0.00
CA THR A 20 -17.98 8.22 -0.96
C THR A 20 -16.47 8.15 -1.02
N LEU A 21 -15.80 8.15 0.14
CA LEU A 21 -14.35 8.00 0.22
C LEU A 21 -13.89 6.70 -0.46
N LEU A 22 -14.51 5.57 -0.09
CA LEU A 22 -14.15 4.25 -0.61
C LEU A 22 -14.38 4.16 -2.13
N LYS A 23 -15.52 4.59 -2.65
CA LYS A 23 -15.82 4.56 -4.09
C LYS A 23 -14.85 5.42 -4.91
N ASN A 24 -14.50 6.61 -4.41
CA ASN A 24 -13.50 7.45 -5.05
C ASN A 24 -12.13 6.77 -5.07
N HIS A 25 -11.76 6.13 -3.97
CA HIS A 25 -10.49 5.41 -3.84
C HIS A 25 -10.43 4.19 -4.77
N PHE A 26 -11.53 3.43 -4.90
CA PHE A 26 -11.62 2.31 -5.86
C PHE A 26 -11.50 2.79 -7.31
N THR A 27 -12.12 3.92 -7.63
CA THR A 27 -12.04 4.53 -8.98
C THR A 27 -10.61 4.96 -9.30
N LEU A 28 -9.91 5.55 -8.34
CA LEU A 28 -8.49 5.92 -8.48
C LEU A 28 -7.62 4.68 -8.74
N TYR A 29 -7.81 3.62 -7.94
CA TYR A 29 -7.12 2.34 -8.14
C TYR A 29 -7.35 1.76 -9.54
N GLN A 30 -8.59 1.76 -10.04
CA GLN A 30 -8.91 1.30 -11.40
C GLN A 30 -8.15 2.09 -12.47
N GLY A 31 -7.92 3.39 -12.20
CA GLY A 31 -7.07 4.24 -13.04
C GLY A 31 -5.63 3.73 -13.12
N TYR A 32 -5.02 3.32 -12.01
CA TYR A 32 -3.67 2.73 -12.00
C TYR A 32 -3.62 1.41 -12.77
N VAL A 33 -4.64 0.54 -12.66
CA VAL A 33 -4.71 -0.71 -13.45
C VAL A 33 -4.75 -0.40 -14.94
N THR A 34 -5.61 0.53 -15.35
CA THR A 34 -5.76 0.96 -16.75
C THR A 34 -4.45 1.55 -17.28
N ASN A 35 -3.83 2.44 -16.53
CA ASN A 35 -2.60 3.10 -16.95
C ASN A 35 -1.41 2.14 -16.98
N THR A 36 -1.31 1.20 -16.04
CA THR A 36 -0.28 0.15 -16.07
C THR A 36 -0.36 -0.65 -17.37
N ASN A 37 -1.55 -1.10 -17.76
CA ASN A 37 -1.77 -1.82 -18.99
C ASN A 37 -1.39 -0.95 -20.22
N LYS A 38 -1.87 0.30 -20.26
CA LYS A 38 -1.59 1.23 -21.35
C LYS A 38 -0.08 1.46 -21.53
N VAL A 39 0.65 1.67 -20.43
CA VAL A 39 2.11 1.87 -20.48
C VAL A 39 2.80 0.61 -21.00
N LEU A 40 2.41 -0.58 -20.55
CA LEU A 40 2.98 -1.84 -21.01
C LEU A 40 2.72 -2.08 -22.50
N ASP A 41 1.50 -1.84 -22.98
CA ASP A 41 1.13 -1.99 -24.39
C ASP A 41 1.91 -0.99 -25.26
N THR A 42 1.98 0.28 -24.85
CA THR A 42 2.74 1.32 -25.57
C THR A 42 4.23 0.96 -25.65
N LEU A 43 4.84 0.49 -24.56
CA LEU A 43 6.24 0.04 -24.56
C LEU A 43 6.45 -1.13 -25.50
N SER A 44 5.51 -2.08 -25.56
CA SER A 44 5.56 -3.23 -26.48
C SER A 44 5.51 -2.77 -27.95
N GLU A 45 4.61 -1.87 -28.28
CA GLU A 45 4.49 -1.30 -29.64
C GLU A 45 5.73 -0.49 -30.04
N MET A 46 6.25 0.33 -29.14
CA MET A 46 7.47 1.09 -29.38
C MET A 46 8.67 0.17 -29.60
N ALA A 47 8.77 -0.92 -28.85
CA ALA A 47 9.84 -1.92 -29.04
C ALA A 47 9.76 -2.58 -30.42
N LYS A 48 8.56 -2.99 -30.86
CA LYS A 48 8.34 -3.56 -32.22
C LYS A 48 8.65 -2.54 -33.30
N GLY A 49 8.39 -1.26 -33.07
CA GLY A 49 8.67 -0.16 -33.98
C GLY A 49 10.12 0.35 -33.98
N GLY A 50 11.05 -0.34 -33.28
CA GLY A 50 12.47 0.04 -33.24
C GLY A 50 12.76 1.30 -32.42
N LYS A 51 11.87 1.69 -31.49
CA LYS A 51 12.00 2.90 -30.67
C LYS A 51 12.62 2.65 -29.27
N ILE A 52 13.22 1.47 -29.06
CA ILE A 52 13.98 1.20 -27.83
C ILE A 52 15.15 2.17 -27.74
N GLY A 53 15.32 2.79 -26.56
CA GLY A 53 16.39 3.77 -26.30
C GLY A 53 16.06 5.20 -26.67
N THR A 54 14.85 5.48 -27.20
CA THR A 54 14.41 6.89 -27.36
C THR A 54 14.07 7.51 -26.00
N PRO A 55 14.13 8.85 -25.87
CA PRO A 55 13.74 9.53 -24.63
C PRO A 55 12.32 9.22 -24.19
N GLU A 56 11.38 9.10 -25.10
CA GLU A 56 9.97 8.76 -24.84
C GLU A 56 9.84 7.33 -24.26
N TYR A 57 10.58 6.37 -24.82
CA TYR A 57 10.63 5.01 -24.32
C TYR A 57 11.21 4.97 -22.90
N ALA A 58 12.31 5.69 -22.66
CA ALA A 58 12.95 5.76 -21.36
C ALA A 58 12.01 6.37 -20.29
N GLU A 59 11.28 7.45 -20.63
CA GLU A 59 10.30 8.07 -19.73
C GLU A 59 9.13 7.12 -19.41
N LEU A 60 8.61 6.38 -20.39
CA LEU A 60 7.59 5.37 -20.13
C LEU A 60 8.11 4.23 -19.24
N LYS A 61 9.38 3.84 -19.37
CA LYS A 61 10.01 2.86 -18.46
C LYS A 61 10.08 3.37 -17.03
N ARG A 62 10.42 4.65 -16.82
CA ARG A 62 10.40 5.28 -15.52
C ARG A 62 8.96 5.32 -14.95
N ARG A 63 8.01 5.74 -15.77
CA ARG A 63 6.59 5.85 -15.39
C ARG A 63 5.95 4.51 -15.04
N LEU A 64 6.39 3.42 -15.69
CA LEU A 64 5.87 2.08 -15.41
C LEU A 64 5.97 1.70 -13.94
N GLY A 65 7.10 1.99 -13.29
CA GLY A 65 7.29 1.71 -11.86
C GLY A 65 6.26 2.42 -10.99
N TRP A 66 5.99 3.69 -11.29
CA TRP A 66 5.02 4.50 -10.57
C TRP A 66 3.58 3.99 -10.73
N GLU A 67 3.13 3.70 -11.96
CA GLU A 67 1.77 3.17 -12.22
C GLU A 67 1.60 1.76 -11.64
N PHE A 68 2.60 0.88 -11.83
CA PHE A 68 2.56 -0.49 -11.32
C PHE A 68 2.50 -0.54 -9.80
N ASN A 69 3.33 0.25 -9.12
CA ASN A 69 3.30 0.32 -7.67
C ASN A 69 2.01 0.96 -7.16
N GLY A 70 1.49 1.99 -7.84
CA GLY A 70 0.17 2.55 -7.53
C GLY A 70 -0.90 1.46 -7.56
N MET A 71 -0.95 0.64 -8.59
CA MET A 71 -1.86 -0.50 -8.69
C MET A 71 -1.65 -1.49 -7.53
N ARG A 72 -0.42 -1.99 -7.33
CA ARG A 72 -0.13 -3.05 -6.35
C ARG A 72 -0.28 -2.60 -4.91
N LEU A 73 0.15 -1.39 -4.58
CA LEU A 73 0.02 -0.87 -3.22
C LEU A 73 -1.44 -0.66 -2.82
N HIS A 74 -2.30 -0.21 -3.75
CA HIS A 74 -3.73 -0.14 -3.49
C HIS A 74 -4.36 -1.53 -3.29
N GLU A 75 -3.99 -2.53 -4.08
CA GLU A 75 -4.46 -3.90 -3.88
C GLU A 75 -4.09 -4.41 -2.49
N LEU A 76 -2.83 -4.25 -2.10
CA LEU A 76 -2.35 -4.67 -0.78
C LEU A 76 -3.01 -3.88 0.36
N TYR A 77 -3.27 -2.58 0.16
CA TYR A 77 -3.96 -1.72 1.12
C TYR A 77 -5.42 -2.17 1.32
N PHE A 78 -6.19 -2.36 0.26
CA PHE A 78 -7.58 -2.82 0.39
C PHE A 78 -7.67 -4.23 0.97
N GLU A 79 -6.74 -5.11 0.63
CA GLU A 79 -6.69 -6.47 1.14
C GLU A 79 -6.39 -6.54 2.64
N ASN A 80 -5.71 -5.54 3.22
CA ASN A 80 -5.54 -5.50 4.68
C ASN A 80 -6.65 -4.76 5.44
N LEU A 81 -7.73 -4.39 4.77
CA LEU A 81 -8.90 -3.76 5.38
C LEU A 81 -10.09 -4.73 5.52
N GLY A 82 -11.11 -4.31 6.27
CA GLY A 82 -12.33 -5.09 6.50
C GLY A 82 -12.19 -6.15 7.60
N GLY A 83 -11.14 -6.07 8.41
CA GLY A 83 -10.96 -6.88 9.62
C GLY A 83 -11.55 -6.23 10.87
N LYS A 84 -11.14 -6.72 12.03
CA LYS A 84 -11.57 -6.22 13.36
C LYS A 84 -10.46 -5.49 14.12
N GLY A 85 -9.32 -5.24 13.48
CA GLY A 85 -8.19 -4.52 14.08
C GLY A 85 -7.46 -5.22 15.24
N ALA A 86 -7.94 -6.36 15.70
CA ALA A 86 -7.37 -7.07 16.84
C ALA A 86 -6.31 -8.08 16.40
N LEU A 87 -5.02 -7.74 16.61
CA LEU A 87 -3.92 -8.69 16.40
C LEU A 87 -3.87 -9.73 17.53
N ASN A 88 -3.70 -11.00 17.18
CA ASN A 88 -3.29 -12.01 18.16
C ASN A 88 -1.81 -11.79 18.54
N LYS A 89 -1.58 -11.06 19.64
CA LYS A 89 -0.23 -10.73 20.13
C LYS A 89 0.60 -11.98 20.50
N SER A 90 -0.05 -13.10 20.80
CA SER A 90 0.62 -14.39 21.06
C SER A 90 0.87 -15.20 19.78
N GLY A 91 0.36 -14.77 18.65
CA GLY A 91 0.57 -15.37 17.33
C GLY A 91 1.98 -15.12 16.78
N LYS A 92 2.28 -15.70 15.61
CA LYS A 92 3.58 -15.58 14.96
C LYS A 92 3.99 -14.13 14.71
N LEU A 93 3.09 -13.34 14.10
CA LEU A 93 3.36 -11.93 13.80
C LEU A 93 3.47 -11.10 15.09
N GLY A 94 2.55 -11.27 16.04
CA GLY A 94 2.59 -10.51 17.29
C GLY A 94 3.88 -10.70 18.09
N LYS A 95 4.34 -11.94 18.21
CA LYS A 95 5.64 -12.26 18.83
C LYS A 95 6.81 -11.63 18.09
N LYS A 96 6.79 -11.70 16.75
CA LYS A 96 7.86 -11.15 15.92
C LYS A 96 7.91 -9.62 16.01
N LEU A 97 6.78 -8.94 16.03
CA LEU A 97 6.72 -7.49 16.26
C LEU A 97 7.28 -7.11 17.64
N ALA A 98 6.92 -7.88 18.67
CA ALA A 98 7.45 -7.64 20.02
C ALA A 98 8.96 -7.88 20.11
N GLU A 99 9.48 -8.90 19.43
CA GLU A 99 10.90 -9.20 19.36
C GLU A 99 11.70 -8.08 18.67
N GLU A 100 11.24 -7.62 17.50
CA GLU A 100 11.97 -6.63 16.70
C GLU A 100 11.89 -5.21 17.26
N PHE A 101 10.74 -4.83 17.86
CA PHE A 101 10.49 -3.47 18.34
C PHE A 101 10.46 -3.35 19.88
N GLY A 102 10.72 -4.45 20.61
CA GLY A 102 10.66 -4.51 22.07
C GLY A 102 9.26 -4.74 22.64
N SER A 103 8.20 -4.29 21.95
CA SER A 103 6.80 -4.60 22.25
C SER A 103 5.92 -4.33 21.03
N TYR A 104 4.69 -4.86 21.03
CA TYR A 104 3.68 -4.51 20.03
C TYR A 104 3.35 -3.01 20.06
N GLU A 105 3.24 -2.45 21.25
CA GLU A 105 2.90 -1.03 21.45
C GLU A 105 3.99 -0.10 20.87
N ASN A 106 5.25 -0.47 21.02
CA ASN A 106 6.35 0.27 20.41
C ASN A 106 6.31 0.20 18.88
N TRP A 107 6.05 -1.00 18.32
CA TRP A 107 5.85 -1.15 16.89
C TRP A 107 4.69 -0.29 16.38
N GLU A 108 3.54 -0.35 17.06
CA GLU A 108 2.35 0.42 16.67
C GLU A 108 2.64 1.94 16.73
N ALA A 109 3.32 2.40 17.79
CA ALA A 109 3.71 3.81 17.92
C ALA A 109 4.65 4.24 16.77
N ASP A 110 5.65 3.41 16.43
CA ASP A 110 6.57 3.66 15.32
C ASP A 110 5.84 3.69 13.97
N PHE A 111 4.99 2.69 13.68
CA PHE A 111 4.20 2.64 12.44
C PHE A 111 3.26 3.85 12.30
N ARG A 112 2.57 4.24 13.38
CA ARG A 112 1.74 5.45 13.41
C ARG A 112 2.57 6.71 13.20
N GLY A 113 3.76 6.77 13.78
CA GLY A 113 4.70 7.87 13.60
C GLY A 113 5.12 8.01 12.14
N VAL A 114 5.44 6.90 11.47
CA VAL A 114 5.72 6.88 10.03
C VAL A 114 4.51 7.37 9.24
N GLY A 115 3.30 6.86 9.52
CA GLY A 115 2.07 7.29 8.82
C GLY A 115 1.68 8.75 9.05
N ALA A 116 2.11 9.35 10.16
CA ALA A 116 1.83 10.75 10.50
C ALA A 116 2.84 11.73 9.89
N MET A 117 3.92 11.27 9.28
CA MET A 117 4.92 12.13 8.63
C MET A 117 4.27 13.03 7.57
N ARG A 118 4.80 14.26 7.44
CA ARG A 118 4.32 15.20 6.42
C ARG A 118 4.78 14.75 5.04
N GLY A 119 3.84 14.72 4.09
CA GLY A 119 4.08 14.29 2.72
C GLY A 119 2.96 13.38 2.21
N ILE A 120 3.11 12.92 0.98
CA ILE A 120 2.23 11.95 0.31
C ILE A 120 3.00 10.65 0.10
N GLY A 121 2.32 9.53 0.19
CA GLY A 121 2.94 8.21 0.01
C GLY A 121 2.32 7.15 0.89
N TRP A 122 3.14 6.28 1.46
CA TRP A 122 2.71 5.09 2.18
C TRP A 122 3.55 4.87 3.44
N ALA A 123 2.93 4.40 4.50
CA ALA A 123 3.63 3.76 5.61
C ALA A 123 3.50 2.24 5.44
N ILE A 124 4.63 1.53 5.41
CA ILE A 124 4.62 0.09 5.11
C ILE A 124 5.49 -0.66 6.13
N LEU A 125 4.91 -1.70 6.73
CA LEU A 125 5.68 -2.73 7.44
C LEU A 125 6.23 -3.70 6.42
N TYR A 126 7.55 -3.82 6.35
CA TYR A 126 8.27 -4.76 5.50
C TYR A 126 8.88 -5.91 6.29
N GLN A 127 9.01 -7.04 5.63
CA GLN A 127 9.88 -8.15 6.05
C GLN A 127 11.02 -8.30 5.04
N ASP A 128 12.26 -8.31 5.54
CA ASP A 128 13.39 -8.85 4.80
C ASP A 128 13.35 -10.38 4.84
N PRO A 129 13.08 -11.07 3.73
CA PRO A 129 12.97 -12.55 3.74
C PRO A 129 14.30 -13.26 3.99
N ALA A 130 15.44 -12.58 3.77
CA ALA A 130 16.77 -13.17 3.98
C ALA A 130 17.13 -13.24 5.46
N SER A 131 16.83 -12.21 6.24
CA SER A 131 17.10 -12.16 7.69
C SER A 131 15.86 -12.42 8.55
N GLY A 132 14.68 -12.33 7.96
CA GLY A 132 13.40 -12.36 8.64
C GLY A 132 13.06 -11.07 9.39
N LYS A 133 13.93 -10.06 9.42
CA LYS A 133 13.72 -8.79 10.16
C LYS A 133 12.52 -8.01 9.64
N LEU A 134 11.87 -7.29 10.56
CA LEU A 134 10.76 -6.40 10.25
C LEU A 134 11.20 -4.94 10.38
N THR A 135 10.67 -4.06 9.52
CA THR A 135 10.93 -2.62 9.58
C THR A 135 9.73 -1.85 9.07
N ASN A 136 9.38 -0.74 9.73
CA ASN A 136 8.43 0.23 9.22
C ASN A 136 9.15 1.25 8.35
N GLN A 137 8.63 1.53 7.16
CA GLN A 137 9.26 2.48 6.23
C GLN A 137 8.25 3.43 5.62
N TRP A 138 8.70 4.67 5.38
CA TRP A 138 8.02 5.63 4.54
C TRP A 138 8.39 5.39 3.08
N ILE A 139 7.38 5.27 2.21
CA ILE A 139 7.53 5.24 0.76
C ILE A 139 7.00 6.55 0.21
N ASN A 140 7.87 7.30 -0.46
CA ASN A 140 7.47 8.56 -1.06
C ASN A 140 6.79 8.30 -2.39
N GLU A 141 5.64 8.93 -2.60
CA GLU A 141 4.77 8.64 -3.74
C GLU A 141 4.51 7.14 -3.87
N HIS A 142 4.71 6.54 -5.07
CA HIS A 142 4.48 5.10 -5.27
C HIS A 142 5.76 4.30 -5.49
N ASP A 143 6.88 4.92 -5.77
CA ASP A 143 8.06 4.25 -6.31
C ASP A 143 9.39 4.59 -5.64
N VAL A 144 9.42 5.53 -4.69
CA VAL A 144 10.66 5.96 -4.05
C VAL A 144 10.77 5.45 -2.61
N GLY A 145 11.83 4.68 -2.34
CA GLY A 145 12.17 4.22 -0.98
C GLY A 145 11.83 2.77 -0.67
N HIS A 146 11.31 1.98 -1.63
CA HIS A 146 11.08 0.56 -1.42
C HIS A 146 12.39 -0.17 -1.09
N PRO A 147 12.47 -0.92 0.02
CA PRO A 147 13.64 -1.72 0.34
C PRO A 147 13.73 -2.91 -0.61
N ALA A 148 14.86 -3.00 -1.34
CA ALA A 148 15.05 -4.04 -2.35
C ALA A 148 14.94 -5.44 -1.74
N GLY A 149 14.14 -6.30 -2.36
CA GLY A 149 13.96 -7.68 -1.95
C GLY A 149 13.03 -7.91 -0.76
N CYS A 150 12.57 -6.86 -0.07
CA CYS A 150 11.67 -6.99 1.07
C CYS A 150 10.21 -7.20 0.65
N ASN A 151 9.45 -7.94 1.48
CA ASN A 151 8.03 -8.18 1.29
C ASN A 151 7.21 -7.14 2.07
N PRO A 152 6.29 -6.41 1.42
CA PRO A 152 5.33 -5.55 2.12
C PRO A 152 4.28 -6.42 2.84
N LEU A 153 4.13 -6.21 4.15
CA LEU A 153 3.19 -6.95 4.99
C LEU A 153 1.92 -6.16 5.29
N LEU A 154 2.06 -4.97 5.90
CA LEU A 154 0.97 -4.06 6.22
C LEU A 154 1.21 -2.74 5.49
N ILE A 155 0.21 -2.27 4.77
CA ILE A 155 0.28 -1.10 3.92
C ILE A 155 -0.78 -0.08 4.35
N LEU A 156 -0.35 1.14 4.67
CA LEU A 156 -1.22 2.27 4.98
C LEU A 156 -1.02 3.35 3.92
N ASP A 157 -2.08 3.69 3.21
CA ASP A 157 -2.11 4.83 2.30
C ASP A 157 -2.18 6.14 3.09
N VAL A 158 -1.29 7.07 2.82
CA VAL A 158 -1.27 8.40 3.44
C VAL A 158 -1.26 9.54 2.41
N PHE A 159 -1.64 9.25 1.17
CA PHE A 159 -2.07 10.26 0.22
C PHE A 159 -3.37 10.92 0.71
N GLU A 160 -3.59 12.16 0.32
CA GLU A 160 -4.79 12.93 0.71
C GLU A 160 -6.09 12.29 0.25
N HIS A 161 -6.11 11.65 -0.92
CA HIS A 161 -7.29 10.93 -1.42
C HIS A 161 -7.75 9.78 -0.50
N ALA A 162 -6.86 9.23 0.33
CA ALA A 162 -7.19 8.16 1.24
C ALA A 162 -7.98 8.62 2.48
N PHE A 163 -7.98 9.94 2.80
CA PHE A 163 -8.56 10.41 4.05
C PHE A 163 -9.23 11.81 4.01
N MET A 164 -8.86 12.69 3.08
CA MET A 164 -9.30 14.11 3.11
C MET A 164 -10.82 14.28 3.10
N ILE A 165 -11.55 13.42 2.40
CA ILE A 165 -13.01 13.52 2.29
C ILE A 165 -13.68 13.36 3.65
N ASP A 166 -13.22 12.42 4.48
CA ASP A 166 -13.85 12.12 5.76
C ASP A 166 -13.17 12.83 6.94
N TYR A 167 -11.87 13.04 6.86
CA TYR A 167 -11.06 13.50 7.98
C TYR A 167 -10.46 14.89 7.82
N GLY A 168 -10.52 15.48 6.62
CA GLY A 168 -9.88 16.76 6.35
C GLY A 168 -8.39 16.69 6.73
N LEU A 169 -7.92 17.60 7.56
CA LEU A 169 -6.53 17.65 8.02
C LEU A 169 -6.20 16.70 9.18
N LYS A 170 -7.18 15.93 9.67
CA LYS A 170 -7.03 15.06 10.85
C LYS A 170 -6.51 13.66 10.45
N ARG A 171 -5.32 13.61 9.85
CA ARG A 171 -4.69 12.34 9.43
C ARG A 171 -4.54 11.34 10.59
N ALA A 172 -4.32 11.80 11.82
CA ALA A 172 -4.22 10.93 12.99
C ALA A 172 -5.52 10.16 13.28
N ASP A 173 -6.69 10.78 13.05
CA ASP A 173 -7.98 10.13 13.24
C ASP A 173 -8.23 9.06 12.16
N TYR A 174 -7.83 9.35 10.92
CA TYR A 174 -7.81 8.37 9.84
C TYR A 174 -6.92 7.16 10.16
N ILE A 175 -5.69 7.40 10.64
CA ILE A 175 -4.78 6.32 11.05
C ILE A 175 -5.42 5.49 12.18
N ALA A 176 -6.12 6.12 13.12
CA ALA A 176 -6.85 5.41 14.17
C ALA A 176 -7.99 4.53 13.60
N ALA A 177 -8.75 5.04 12.62
CA ALA A 177 -9.78 4.26 11.93
C ALA A 177 -9.18 3.10 11.12
N PHE A 178 -8.05 3.32 10.44
CA PHE A 178 -7.34 2.26 9.73
C PHE A 178 -6.99 1.09 10.68
N PHE A 179 -6.40 1.38 11.84
CA PHE A 179 -6.02 0.35 12.81
C PHE A 179 -7.20 -0.47 13.34
N LYS A 180 -8.39 0.11 13.46
CA LYS A 180 -9.62 -0.60 13.86
C LYS A 180 -10.11 -1.59 12.81
N ASN A 181 -9.70 -1.43 11.58
CA ASN A 181 -10.18 -2.20 10.43
C ASN A 181 -9.12 -3.13 9.82
N ILE A 182 -7.93 -3.25 10.44
CA ILE A 182 -6.89 -4.15 9.91
C ILE A 182 -7.38 -5.59 9.94
N LYS A 183 -7.28 -6.25 8.80
CA LYS A 183 -7.47 -7.69 8.61
C LYS A 183 -6.13 -8.40 8.81
N TRP A 184 -5.80 -8.69 10.05
CA TRP A 184 -4.49 -9.25 10.43
C TRP A 184 -4.17 -10.57 9.75
N GLU A 185 -5.17 -11.39 9.43
CA GLU A 185 -4.99 -12.66 8.71
C GLU A 185 -4.38 -12.44 7.32
N ALA A 186 -4.74 -11.34 6.65
CA ALA A 186 -4.15 -10.98 5.37
C ALA A 186 -2.69 -10.55 5.53
N VAL A 187 -2.35 -9.82 6.59
CA VAL A 187 -0.98 -9.39 6.92
C VAL A 187 -0.11 -10.60 7.27
N GLU A 188 -0.59 -11.49 8.13
CA GLU A 188 0.10 -12.72 8.53
C GLU A 188 0.34 -13.66 7.33
N GLY A 189 -0.60 -13.74 6.40
CA GLY A 189 -0.47 -14.55 5.18
C GLY A 189 0.64 -14.10 4.22
N ARG A 190 1.16 -12.87 4.39
CA ARG A 190 2.27 -12.32 3.59
C ARG A 190 3.66 -12.62 4.19
N ILE A 191 3.74 -13.13 5.41
CA ILE A 191 5.02 -13.50 6.06
C ILE A 191 5.60 -14.74 5.37
N LYS A 192 6.83 -14.63 4.96
CA LYS A 192 7.62 -15.73 4.37
C LYS A 192 8.58 -16.35 5.35
#